data_144c4e13ee512d351a70bf1872951397
#
_entry.id   144c4e13ee512d351a70bf1872951397
#
_cell.length_a   1.000
_cell.length_b   1.000
_cell.length_c   1.000
_cell.angle_alpha   90.00
_cell.angle_beta   90.00
_cell.angle_gamma   90.00
#
_symmetry.space_group_name_H-M   'P 1'
#
loop_
_entity.id
_entity.type
_entity.pdbx_description
1 polymer ?
#
loop_
_entity_poly.entity_id
_entity_poly.type
_entity_poly.pdbx_seq_one_letter_code
_entity_poly.pdbx_strand_id
1 'polypeptide(L)'
;MRYCRQLGFTLLEILAVIAILGVTLAAVSLTVGRGGPESQVTEKIEQFMAVSVFAADRAVLTGEPMGLLLEPPQWQSDSEFDWPKLGWRYRWQMGGPSGWQDVPELKALSFDPETQLTVMIDELRWRWEELLDRSLPVTAYYPTGDLADIEIIITDKRLPGYEQTIHINDYGQLEWKELAEELEA
;
A
#
# COMPACT_ATOMS: atom_id res chain seq x y z
N MET A 1 -6.91 -68.35 20.86
CA MET A 1 -7.28 -67.27 19.92
C MET A 1 -7.71 -66.06 20.73
N ARG A 2 -6.94 -64.94 20.68
CA ARG A 2 -7.28 -63.65 21.33
C ARG A 2 -8.03 -62.81 20.31
N TYR A 3 -9.32 -62.58 20.57
CA TYR A 3 -10.13 -61.64 19.80
C TYR A 3 -9.68 -60.24 20.14
N CYS A 4 -9.02 -59.53 19.20
CA CYS A 4 -8.85 -58.06 19.28
C CYS A 4 -10.23 -57.41 19.10
N ARG A 5 -10.74 -56.77 20.17
CA ARG A 5 -11.91 -55.91 20.10
C ARG A 5 -11.49 -54.68 19.26
N GLN A 6 -12.02 -54.57 18.06
CA GLN A 6 -11.96 -53.32 17.31
C GLN A 6 -12.91 -52.33 18.01
N LEU A 7 -12.32 -51.29 18.61
CA LEU A 7 -13.06 -50.11 19.11
C LEU A 7 -13.28 -49.19 17.91
N GLY A 8 -14.48 -49.17 17.37
CA GLY A 8 -14.86 -48.21 16.35
C GLY A 8 -15.15 -46.85 16.99
N PHE A 9 -14.87 -45.77 16.25
CA PHE A 9 -15.21 -44.41 16.66
C PHE A 9 -16.74 -44.29 16.77
N THR A 10 -17.19 -43.63 17.84
CA THR A 10 -18.61 -43.31 18.00
C THR A 10 -19.00 -42.09 17.19
N LEU A 11 -20.25 -42.03 16.74
CA LEU A 11 -20.78 -40.88 15.99
C LEU A 11 -20.66 -39.58 16.81
N LEU A 12 -20.82 -39.68 18.12
CA LEU A 12 -20.67 -38.57 19.07
C LEU A 12 -19.24 -38.04 19.14
N GLU A 13 -18.20 -38.94 19.04
CA GLU A 13 -16.81 -38.57 19.05
C GLU A 13 -16.40 -37.77 17.78
N ILE A 14 -16.88 -38.22 16.62
CA ILE A 14 -16.68 -37.49 15.36
C ILE A 14 -17.38 -36.12 15.43
N LEU A 15 -18.57 -36.03 15.99
CA LEU A 15 -19.31 -34.79 16.14
C LEU A 15 -18.61 -33.81 17.10
N ALA A 16 -18.04 -34.32 18.20
CA ALA A 16 -17.24 -33.53 19.12
C ALA A 16 -15.96 -32.99 18.46
N VAL A 17 -15.25 -33.81 17.68
CA VAL A 17 -14.03 -33.40 16.95
C VAL A 17 -14.36 -32.29 15.93
N ILE A 18 -15.41 -32.45 15.14
CA ILE A 18 -15.84 -31.43 14.16
C ILE A 18 -16.24 -30.13 14.86
N ALA A 19 -16.93 -30.21 16.01
CA ALA A 19 -17.30 -29.03 16.80
C ALA A 19 -16.05 -28.28 17.33
N ILE A 20 -15.06 -29.00 17.87
CA ILE A 20 -13.81 -28.42 18.35
C ILE A 20 -13.03 -27.78 17.18
N LEU A 21 -12.92 -28.48 16.05
CA LEU A 21 -12.26 -27.95 14.86
C LEU A 21 -12.98 -26.69 14.33
N GLY A 22 -14.30 -26.68 14.33
CA GLY A 22 -15.11 -25.52 13.95
C GLY A 22 -14.87 -24.31 14.83
N VAL A 23 -14.83 -24.51 16.17
CA VAL A 23 -14.56 -23.43 17.13
C VAL A 23 -13.10 -22.93 17.00
N THR A 24 -12.13 -23.81 16.84
CA THR A 24 -10.71 -23.41 16.65
C THR A 24 -10.49 -22.65 15.37
N LEU A 25 -11.08 -23.08 14.25
CA LEU A 25 -11.02 -22.37 12.97
C LEU A 25 -11.70 -21.00 13.05
N ALA A 26 -12.86 -20.90 13.74
CA ALA A 26 -13.53 -19.63 13.95
C ALA A 26 -12.69 -18.66 14.81
N ALA A 27 -12.02 -19.16 15.85
CA ALA A 27 -11.14 -18.36 16.70
C ALA A 27 -9.91 -17.84 15.93
N VAL A 28 -9.30 -18.69 15.08
CA VAL A 28 -8.17 -18.30 14.21
C VAL A 28 -8.63 -17.26 13.18
N SER A 29 -9.79 -17.44 12.53
CA SER A 29 -10.34 -16.47 11.58
C SER A 29 -10.60 -15.10 12.20
N LEU A 30 -11.00 -15.06 13.49
CA LEU A 30 -11.22 -13.79 14.20
C LEU A 30 -9.92 -13.07 14.56
N THR A 31 -8.80 -13.78 14.69
CA THR A 31 -7.48 -13.18 14.97
C THR A 31 -6.77 -12.73 13.72
N VAL A 32 -6.87 -13.45 12.61
CA VAL A 32 -6.24 -13.12 11.31
C VAL A 32 -6.97 -11.96 10.60
N GLY A 33 -8.25 -11.73 10.86
CA GLY A 33 -9.05 -10.67 10.23
C GLY A 33 -9.02 -9.30 10.93
N ARG A 34 -8.27 -9.15 12.03
CA ARG A 34 -8.18 -7.91 12.81
C ARG A 34 -6.73 -7.52 13.04
N GLY A 35 -5.99 -7.31 11.96
CA GLY A 35 -4.76 -6.52 12.04
C GLY A 35 -5.12 -5.16 12.66
N GLY A 36 -4.37 -4.72 13.69
CA GLY A 36 -4.54 -3.39 14.27
C GLY A 36 -4.29 -2.31 13.22
N PRO A 37 -4.49 -1.01 13.57
CA PRO A 37 -4.22 0.09 12.65
C PRO A 37 -2.83 0.05 12.02
N GLU A 38 -1.82 -0.41 12.76
CA GLU A 38 -0.45 -0.59 12.27
C GLU A 38 -0.38 -1.58 11.10
N SER A 39 -0.98 -2.77 11.25
CA SER A 39 -1.02 -3.76 10.17
C SER A 39 -1.75 -3.25 8.92
N GLN A 40 -2.79 -2.42 9.10
CA GLN A 40 -3.51 -1.81 7.98
C GLN A 40 -2.62 -0.81 7.24
N VAL A 41 -1.87 0.04 7.95
CA VAL A 41 -0.94 0.99 7.33
C VAL A 41 0.18 0.25 6.63
N THR A 42 0.79 -0.76 7.28
CA THR A 42 1.82 -1.62 6.71
C THR A 42 1.36 -2.27 5.39
N GLU A 43 0.17 -2.87 5.37
CA GLU A 43 -0.41 -3.46 4.14
C GLU A 43 -0.54 -2.43 3.00
N LYS A 44 -0.91 -1.19 3.33
CA LYS A 44 -1.01 -0.11 2.34
C LYS A 44 0.35 0.35 1.82
N ILE A 45 1.36 0.38 2.67
CA ILE A 45 2.74 0.69 2.27
C ILE A 45 3.27 -0.43 1.37
N GLU A 46 3.11 -1.69 1.75
CA GLU A 46 3.50 -2.84 0.92
C GLU A 46 2.84 -2.80 -0.45
N GLN A 47 1.54 -2.49 -0.50
CA GLN A 47 0.80 -2.34 -1.75
C GLN A 47 1.36 -1.19 -2.61
N PHE A 48 1.66 -0.04 -2.00
CA PHE A 48 2.27 1.10 -2.68
C PHE A 48 3.63 0.71 -3.25
N MET A 49 4.49 0.07 -2.47
CA MET A 49 5.83 -0.37 -2.89
C MET A 49 5.77 -1.37 -4.05
N ALA A 50 4.89 -2.37 -3.96
CA ALA A 50 4.72 -3.37 -5.02
C ALA A 50 4.29 -2.74 -6.36
N VAL A 51 3.36 -1.77 -6.32
CA VAL A 51 2.92 -1.05 -7.53
C VAL A 51 4.00 -0.11 -8.05
N SER A 52 4.82 0.48 -7.17
CA SER A 52 5.95 1.32 -7.55
C SER A 52 7.04 0.54 -8.30
N VAL A 53 7.38 -0.65 -7.83
CA VAL A 53 8.31 -1.56 -8.54
C VAL A 53 7.78 -1.89 -9.93
N PHE A 54 6.49 -2.23 -10.04
CA PHE A 54 5.88 -2.49 -11.35
C PHE A 54 5.92 -1.27 -12.28
N ALA A 55 5.71 -0.05 -11.76
CA ALA A 55 5.80 1.17 -12.53
C ALA A 55 7.23 1.43 -13.03
N ALA A 56 8.25 1.20 -12.17
CA ALA A 56 9.65 1.31 -12.55
C ALA A 56 10.01 0.34 -13.68
N ASP A 57 9.67 -0.95 -13.53
CA ASP A 57 9.90 -1.97 -14.56
C ASP A 57 9.21 -1.60 -15.88
N ARG A 58 7.98 -1.09 -15.80
CA ARG A 58 7.22 -0.68 -16.99
C ARG A 58 7.90 0.49 -17.71
N ALA A 59 8.40 1.49 -16.97
CA ALA A 59 9.14 2.60 -17.57
C ALA A 59 10.33 2.12 -18.43
N VAL A 60 11.13 1.20 -17.87
CA VAL A 60 12.28 0.60 -18.55
C VAL A 60 11.85 -0.23 -19.76
N LEU A 61 10.79 -1.04 -19.63
CA LEU A 61 10.33 -1.95 -20.68
C LEU A 61 9.67 -1.22 -21.86
N THR A 62 8.91 -0.15 -21.58
CA THR A 62 8.17 0.59 -22.62
C THR A 62 9.00 1.71 -23.22
N GLY A 63 10.03 2.18 -22.54
CA GLY A 63 10.78 3.38 -22.92
C GLY A 63 10.00 4.68 -22.69
N GLU A 64 8.92 4.64 -21.89
CA GLU A 64 8.08 5.79 -21.56
C GLU A 64 8.11 6.06 -20.06
N PRO A 65 8.18 7.33 -19.61
CA PRO A 65 8.24 7.64 -18.19
C PRO A 65 6.92 7.27 -17.49
N MET A 66 7.03 6.79 -16.25
CA MET A 66 5.91 6.47 -15.38
C MET A 66 5.85 7.44 -14.21
N GLY A 67 4.84 8.31 -14.18
CA GLY A 67 4.67 9.37 -13.20
C GLY A 67 3.75 8.98 -12.05
N LEU A 68 4.14 9.30 -10.82
CA LEU A 68 3.33 9.16 -9.62
C LEU A 68 2.50 10.42 -9.40
N LEU A 69 1.19 10.32 -9.48
CA LEU A 69 0.27 11.38 -9.10
C LEU A 69 -0.27 11.12 -7.68
N LEU A 70 -0.14 12.10 -6.80
CA LEU A 70 -0.67 12.08 -5.43
C LEU A 70 -1.82 13.09 -5.30
N GLU A 71 -2.93 12.63 -4.75
CA GLU A 71 -4.15 13.42 -4.56
C GLU A 71 -4.51 13.43 -3.06
N PRO A 72 -4.40 14.57 -2.38
CA PRO A 72 -4.70 14.65 -0.95
C PRO A 72 -6.21 14.55 -0.66
N PRO A 73 -6.62 14.26 0.58
CA PRO A 73 -8.02 14.16 0.98
C PRO A 73 -8.84 15.40 0.68
N GLN A 74 -8.24 16.60 0.71
CA GLN A 74 -8.92 17.89 0.46
C GLN A 74 -9.45 18.02 -0.97
N TRP A 75 -8.86 17.32 -1.94
CA TRP A 75 -9.30 17.33 -3.33
C TRP A 75 -10.74 16.81 -3.49
N GLN A 76 -11.23 16.05 -2.52
CA GLN A 76 -12.56 15.43 -2.53
C GLN A 76 -13.63 16.33 -1.90
N SER A 77 -13.26 17.40 -1.20
CA SER A 77 -14.18 18.26 -0.46
C SER A 77 -14.98 19.23 -1.35
N ASP A 78 -14.56 19.43 -2.60
CA ASP A 78 -15.23 20.33 -3.54
C ASP A 78 -16.38 19.64 -4.32
N SER A 79 -16.65 18.38 -4.07
CA SER A 79 -17.77 17.66 -4.68
C SER A 79 -19.04 17.82 -3.82
N GLU A 80 -20.15 18.20 -4.45
CA GLU A 80 -21.50 18.35 -3.88
C GLU A 80 -22.09 17.00 -3.37
N PHE A 81 -21.33 15.91 -3.50
CA PHE A 81 -21.71 14.56 -3.07
C PHE A 81 -20.95 14.17 -1.80
N ASP A 82 -21.68 13.63 -0.83
CA ASP A 82 -21.16 13.06 0.43
C ASP A 82 -20.44 11.73 0.15
N TRP A 83 -19.27 11.83 -0.49
CA TRP A 83 -18.41 10.67 -0.72
C TRP A 83 -17.82 10.17 0.60
N PRO A 84 -17.64 8.85 0.78
CA PRO A 84 -16.93 8.36 1.94
C PRO A 84 -15.56 9.05 2.03
N LYS A 85 -15.18 9.50 3.23
CA LYS A 85 -13.89 10.14 3.47
C LYS A 85 -12.80 9.19 3.04
N LEU A 86 -12.25 9.42 1.85
CA LEU A 86 -11.09 8.69 1.35
C LEU A 86 -9.84 9.36 1.90
N GLY A 87 -8.80 8.57 2.15
CA GLY A 87 -7.48 9.07 2.49
C GLY A 87 -6.73 9.61 1.28
N TRP A 88 -5.43 9.76 1.40
CA TRP A 88 -4.57 10.07 0.28
C TRP A 88 -4.76 9.04 -0.83
N ARG A 89 -4.96 9.51 -2.06
CA ARG A 89 -5.09 8.68 -3.24
C ARG A 89 -3.84 8.82 -4.09
N TYR A 90 -3.42 7.72 -4.70
CA TYR A 90 -2.31 7.72 -5.65
C TYR A 90 -2.64 6.92 -6.89
N ARG A 91 -2.02 7.30 -8.00
CA ARG A 91 -2.09 6.57 -9.26
C ARG A 91 -0.84 6.79 -10.09
N TRP A 92 -0.55 5.85 -10.95
CA TRP A 92 0.55 5.94 -11.89
C TRP A 92 0.05 6.31 -13.26
N GLN A 93 0.73 7.25 -13.90
CA GLN A 93 0.43 7.74 -15.23
C GLN A 93 1.61 7.49 -16.14
N MET A 94 1.36 7.21 -17.43
CA MET A 94 2.38 7.09 -18.46
C MET A 94 2.54 8.43 -19.17
N GLY A 95 3.78 8.90 -19.31
CA GLY A 95 4.10 10.11 -20.02
C GLY A 95 4.27 9.83 -21.52
N GLY A 96 3.65 10.64 -22.35
CA GLY A 96 3.73 10.51 -23.80
C GLY A 96 3.64 11.86 -24.53
N PRO A 97 3.62 11.86 -25.85
CA PRO A 97 3.55 13.10 -26.65
C PRO A 97 2.31 13.95 -26.37
N SER A 98 1.23 13.33 -25.86
CA SER A 98 -0.04 13.99 -25.50
C SER A 98 -0.10 14.39 -24.02
N GLY A 99 1.01 14.30 -23.28
CA GLY A 99 1.06 14.52 -21.83
C GLY A 99 0.89 13.22 -21.03
N TRP A 100 0.56 13.37 -19.75
CA TRP A 100 0.38 12.26 -18.80
C TRP A 100 -0.98 11.62 -18.96
N GLN A 101 -1.03 10.29 -19.02
CA GLN A 101 -2.25 9.51 -19.19
C GLN A 101 -2.33 8.40 -18.16
N ASP A 102 -3.53 8.16 -17.63
CA ASP A 102 -3.76 7.06 -16.69
C ASP A 102 -3.48 5.71 -17.36
N VAL A 103 -2.85 4.81 -16.63
CA VAL A 103 -2.57 3.44 -17.07
C VAL A 103 -3.75 2.55 -16.67
N PRO A 104 -4.53 1.99 -17.61
CA PRO A 104 -5.75 1.25 -17.29
C PRO A 104 -5.54 0.05 -16.39
N GLU A 105 -4.36 -0.57 -16.44
CA GLU A 105 -3.97 -1.73 -15.64
C GLU A 105 -3.61 -1.34 -14.20
N LEU A 106 -3.18 -0.09 -13.97
CA LEU A 106 -2.79 0.45 -12.68
C LEU A 106 -3.91 1.33 -12.11
N LYS A 107 -4.89 0.69 -11.47
CA LYS A 107 -6.00 1.43 -10.86
C LYS A 107 -5.48 2.35 -9.76
N ALA A 108 -6.16 3.49 -9.60
CA ALA A 108 -5.92 4.36 -8.46
C ALA A 108 -6.19 3.62 -7.15
N LEU A 109 -5.30 3.78 -6.20
CA LEU A 109 -5.35 3.19 -4.87
C LEU A 109 -5.32 4.30 -3.82
N SER A 110 -5.72 3.99 -2.60
CA SER A 110 -5.76 4.99 -1.52
C SER A 110 -5.26 4.41 -0.20
N PHE A 111 -4.65 5.27 0.59
CA PHE A 111 -4.42 5.06 2.02
C PHE A 111 -5.71 5.26 2.81
N ASP A 112 -5.72 4.84 4.07
CA ASP A 112 -6.85 5.08 4.96
C ASP A 112 -7.03 6.58 5.26
N PRO A 113 -8.24 7.05 5.61
CA PRO A 113 -8.50 8.46 5.91
C PRO A 113 -7.69 9.01 7.09
N GLU A 114 -7.27 8.15 8.02
CA GLU A 114 -6.48 8.53 9.18
C GLU A 114 -4.98 8.63 8.88
N THR A 115 -4.53 8.06 7.75
CA THR A 115 -3.14 8.11 7.30
C THR A 115 -2.83 9.48 6.67
N GLN A 116 -1.71 10.06 7.06
CA GLN A 116 -1.22 11.34 6.56
C GLN A 116 0.09 11.12 5.80
N LEU A 117 0.23 11.79 4.66
CA LEU A 117 1.47 11.81 3.90
C LEU A 117 2.10 13.20 3.97
N THR A 118 3.39 13.26 4.28
CA THR A 118 4.21 14.44 4.07
C THR A 118 5.21 14.10 2.97
N VAL A 119 5.21 14.87 1.91
CA VAL A 119 6.06 14.64 0.75
C VAL A 119 7.13 15.72 0.68
N MET A 120 8.38 15.30 0.52
CA MET A 120 9.52 16.16 0.29
C MET A 120 10.07 15.88 -1.12
N ILE A 121 10.45 16.92 -1.85
CA ILE A 121 11.09 16.84 -3.16
C ILE A 121 12.30 17.77 -3.11
N ASP A 122 13.49 17.26 -3.39
CA ASP A 122 14.73 18.01 -3.29
C ASP A 122 14.85 18.73 -1.92
N GLU A 123 14.54 18.02 -0.83
CA GLU A 123 14.52 18.52 0.56
C GLU A 123 13.45 19.61 0.84
N LEU A 124 12.62 19.97 -0.13
CA LEU A 124 11.55 20.96 0.02
C LEU A 124 10.19 20.26 0.20
N ARG A 125 9.41 20.77 1.17
CA ARG A 125 8.07 20.24 1.39
C ARG A 125 7.17 20.52 0.18
N TRP A 126 6.71 19.48 -0.48
CA TRP A 126 5.73 19.56 -1.54
C TRP A 126 4.35 19.95 -0.99
N ARG A 127 3.72 20.93 -1.64
CA ARG A 127 2.40 21.46 -1.26
C ARG A 127 1.47 21.41 -2.44
N TRP A 128 0.48 20.55 -2.35
CA TRP A 128 -0.51 20.35 -3.40
C TRP A 128 -1.31 21.62 -3.70
N GLU A 129 -1.61 22.45 -2.67
CA GLU A 129 -2.36 23.69 -2.79
C GLU A 129 -1.64 24.74 -3.65
N GLU A 130 -0.34 24.68 -3.73
CA GLU A 130 0.51 25.63 -4.46
C GLU A 130 0.74 25.22 -5.93
N LEU A 131 0.24 24.03 -6.34
CA LEU A 131 0.41 23.56 -7.71
C LEU A 131 -0.45 24.35 -8.69
N LEU A 132 0.17 24.80 -9.79
CA LEU A 132 -0.51 25.43 -10.92
C LEU A 132 -1.32 24.39 -11.74
N ASP A 133 -0.80 23.19 -11.86
CA ASP A 133 -1.45 22.05 -12.52
C ASP A 133 -1.41 20.83 -11.61
N ARG A 134 -2.57 20.47 -11.11
CA ARG A 134 -2.80 19.37 -10.16
C ARG A 134 -2.90 18.00 -10.84
N SER A 135 -2.85 17.96 -12.17
CA SER A 135 -2.85 16.72 -12.95
C SER A 135 -1.44 16.21 -13.24
N LEU A 136 -0.41 16.96 -12.86
CA LEU A 136 0.97 16.58 -13.07
C LEU A 136 1.45 15.62 -11.96
N PRO A 137 2.21 14.58 -12.33
CA PRO A 137 2.88 13.70 -11.37
C PRO A 137 3.84 14.47 -10.45
N VAL A 138 3.90 14.03 -9.20
CA VAL A 138 4.82 14.57 -8.19
C VAL A 138 6.27 14.16 -8.47
N THR A 139 6.46 12.96 -9.03
CA THR A 139 7.74 12.43 -9.48
C THR A 139 7.49 11.41 -10.59
N ALA A 140 8.55 10.99 -11.30
CA ALA A 140 8.42 9.98 -12.36
C ALA A 140 9.66 9.09 -12.47
N TYR A 141 9.43 7.79 -12.68
CA TYR A 141 10.45 6.87 -13.16
C TYR A 141 10.73 7.15 -14.65
N TYR A 142 11.99 7.34 -14.97
CA TYR A 142 12.41 7.48 -16.34
C TYR A 142 12.88 6.13 -16.94
N PRO A 143 12.89 5.99 -18.27
CA PRO A 143 13.37 4.76 -18.93
C PRO A 143 14.81 4.37 -18.59
N THR A 144 15.61 5.31 -18.11
CA THR A 144 16.98 5.09 -17.60
C THR A 144 17.03 4.37 -16.25
N GLY A 145 15.87 4.22 -15.58
CA GLY A 145 15.78 3.67 -14.23
C GLY A 145 15.89 4.72 -13.13
N ASP A 146 16.15 5.99 -13.49
CA ASP A 146 16.26 7.07 -12.51
C ASP A 146 14.88 7.54 -12.04
N LEU A 147 14.81 7.99 -10.80
CA LEU A 147 13.66 8.66 -10.19
C LEU A 147 14.13 9.99 -9.62
N ALA A 148 13.30 11.04 -9.72
CA ALA A 148 13.60 12.30 -9.05
C ALA A 148 13.60 12.12 -7.52
N ASP A 149 14.45 12.86 -6.82
CA ASP A 149 14.57 12.76 -5.36
C ASP A 149 13.24 13.07 -4.67
N ILE A 150 12.71 12.06 -4.00
CA ILE A 150 11.45 12.15 -3.27
C ILE A 150 11.56 11.37 -1.96
N GLU A 151 11.03 11.96 -0.90
CA GLU A 151 10.82 11.32 0.39
C GLU A 151 9.35 11.43 0.77
N ILE A 152 8.74 10.32 1.17
CA ILE A 152 7.35 10.25 1.61
C ILE A 152 7.33 9.76 3.06
N ILE A 153 6.97 10.66 3.97
CA ILE A 153 6.81 10.35 5.40
C ILE A 153 5.34 10.03 5.64
N ILE A 154 5.08 8.84 6.17
CA ILE A 154 3.76 8.28 6.42
C ILE A 154 3.52 8.23 7.92
N THR A 155 2.47 8.90 8.38
CA THR A 155 2.03 8.86 9.78
C THR A 155 0.56 8.45 9.85
N ASP A 156 0.09 7.97 11.00
CA ASP A 156 -1.32 7.62 11.20
C ASP A 156 -1.82 8.20 12.52
N LYS A 157 -2.96 8.86 12.48
CA LYS A 157 -3.56 9.54 13.64
C LYS A 157 -3.96 8.58 14.76
N ARG A 158 -4.21 7.31 14.41
CA ARG A 158 -4.58 6.25 15.36
C ARG A 158 -3.36 5.71 16.12
N LEU A 159 -2.14 6.00 15.65
CA LEU A 159 -0.87 5.46 16.12
C LEU A 159 0.09 6.59 16.49
N PRO A 160 -0.04 7.21 17.68
CA PRO A 160 0.85 8.28 18.10
C PRO A 160 2.32 7.83 18.12
N GLY A 161 3.19 8.56 17.42
CA GLY A 161 4.62 8.26 17.30
C GLY A 161 4.97 7.21 16.22
N TYR A 162 3.98 6.69 15.50
CA TYR A 162 4.22 5.83 14.33
C TYR A 162 4.60 6.71 13.13
N GLU A 163 5.74 6.43 12.57
CA GLU A 163 6.26 7.10 11.37
C GLU A 163 6.96 6.06 10.51
N GLN A 164 6.71 6.09 9.21
CA GLN A 164 7.34 5.24 8.22
C GLN A 164 7.82 6.12 7.07
N THR A 165 8.98 5.81 6.54
CA THR A 165 9.62 6.63 5.51
C THR A 165 9.88 5.83 4.25
N ILE A 166 9.41 6.34 3.12
CA ILE A 166 9.77 5.86 1.80
C ILE A 166 10.67 6.91 1.16
N HIS A 167 11.86 6.53 0.74
CA HIS A 167 12.85 7.42 0.13
C HIS A 167 13.48 6.77 -1.11
N ILE A 168 14.32 7.52 -1.80
CA ILE A 168 15.12 7.02 -2.91
C ILE A 168 16.42 6.45 -2.35
N ASN A 169 16.72 5.21 -2.68
CA ASN A 169 18.00 4.58 -2.34
C ASN A 169 19.11 4.97 -3.34
N ASP A 170 20.34 4.54 -3.06
CA ASP A 170 21.53 4.80 -3.90
C ASP A 170 21.41 4.27 -5.34
N TYR A 171 20.44 3.40 -5.61
CA TYR A 171 20.16 2.82 -6.94
C TYR A 171 19.05 3.56 -7.69
N GLY A 172 18.51 4.66 -7.15
CA GLY A 172 17.43 5.42 -7.75
C GLY A 172 16.05 4.74 -7.66
N GLN A 173 15.86 3.85 -6.68
CA GLN A 173 14.61 3.13 -6.47
C GLN A 173 13.96 3.57 -5.16
N LEU A 174 12.62 3.53 -5.12
CA LEU A 174 11.89 3.71 -3.86
C LEU A 174 12.21 2.56 -2.91
N GLU A 175 12.55 2.91 -1.69
CA GLU A 175 12.85 1.99 -0.60
C GLU A 175 12.08 2.38 0.66
N TRP A 176 11.55 1.38 1.35
CA TRP A 176 10.93 1.55 2.65
C TRP A 176 12.00 1.39 3.73
N LYS A 177 12.40 2.51 4.33
CA LYS A 177 13.56 2.64 5.20
C LYS A 177 13.53 1.70 6.40
N GLU A 178 12.43 1.69 7.15
CA GLU A 178 12.29 0.89 8.37
C GLU A 178 12.34 -0.61 8.07
N LEU A 179 11.79 -1.04 6.92
CA LEU A 179 11.90 -2.43 6.48
C LEU A 179 13.31 -2.81 6.06
N ALA A 180 14.04 -1.91 5.40
CA ALA A 180 15.42 -2.14 4.99
C ALA A 180 16.34 -2.27 6.22
N GLU A 181 16.20 -1.40 7.21
CA GLU A 181 16.95 -1.46 8.48
C GLU A 181 16.67 -2.75 9.27
N GLU A 182 15.42 -3.25 9.26
CA GLU A 182 15.04 -4.50 9.91
C GLU A 182 15.66 -5.74 9.24
N LEU A 183 15.83 -5.70 7.91
CA LEU A 183 16.43 -6.81 7.15
C LEU A 183 17.96 -6.87 7.27
N GLU A 184 18.62 -5.76 7.61
CA GLU A 184 20.08 -5.67 7.80
C GLU A 184 20.53 -5.98 9.25
N ALA A 185 19.62 -6.03 10.21
CA ALA A 185 19.89 -6.22 11.65
C ALA A 185 19.92 -7.70 12.05
#